data_657d2b148bcd4846d9f0cc72929d8d3d
#
_entry.id   657d2b148bcd4846d9f0cc72929d8d3d
#
_cell.length_a   1.000
_cell.length_b   1.000
_cell.length_c   1.000
_cell.angle_alpha   90.00
_cell.angle_beta   90.00
_cell.angle_gamma   90.00
#
_symmetry.space_group_name_H-M   'P 1'
#
loop_
_entity.id
_entity.type
_entity.pdbx_description
1 polymer ?
#
loop_
_entity_poly.entity_id
_entity_poly.type
_entity_poly.pdbx_seq_one_letter_code
_entity_poly.pdbx_strand_id
1 'polypeptide(L)'
;MSGHSKWNNIKRKKEKTDGAKAKVFTKIGREISVAVRTGGPNPASNSKLADLIAKAKRMSVPNDNIQRIIKKAEGGDKTEYEAITYEGYGPGGVAVMVETLTDNRNRTAADLRHYFDKNGGNLGAMGCVGFLFSQKGVIDISLEDKDADEAMMDALDAGAEDFDAGEEAAEITTDPDNYSAVVKAMEEKGYEILSDDLAMVPMTTTRLTDPDQLKLMGKLLDALEDNDDVQNVWHSLENEEDLPE
;
A
#
# COMPACT_ATOMS: atom_id res chain seq x y z
N MET A 1 -18.91 6.54 1.21
CA MET A 1 -18.11 6.88 0.02
C MET A 1 -16.68 7.07 0.52
N SER A 2 -15.90 6.03 0.41
CA SER A 2 -14.51 6.03 0.87
C SER A 2 -13.65 6.36 -0.37
N GLY A 3 -13.19 7.60 -0.49
CA GLY A 3 -12.36 8.05 -1.60
C GLY A 3 -10.90 7.60 -1.50
N HIS A 4 -10.68 6.39 -1.00
CA HIS A 4 -9.34 5.85 -0.79
C HIS A 4 -8.89 4.90 -1.89
N SER A 5 -9.41 5.08 -3.11
CA SER A 5 -8.93 4.27 -4.22
C SER A 5 -7.43 4.44 -4.36
N LYS A 6 -6.69 3.38 -4.01
CA LYS A 6 -5.25 3.26 -4.25
C LYS A 6 -4.94 3.52 -5.73
N TRP A 7 -5.95 3.32 -6.60
CA TRP A 7 -5.90 3.64 -8.02
C TRP A 7 -5.73 5.14 -8.28
N ASN A 8 -6.44 6.03 -7.58
CA ASN A 8 -6.23 7.47 -7.71
C ASN A 8 -4.81 7.86 -7.29
N ASN A 9 -4.28 7.22 -6.24
CA ASN A 9 -2.89 7.36 -5.82
C ASN A 9 -1.91 6.80 -6.86
N ILE A 10 -2.22 5.66 -7.46
CA ILE A 10 -1.41 5.04 -8.52
C ILE A 10 -1.45 5.90 -9.78
N LYS A 11 -2.61 6.46 -10.17
CA LYS A 11 -2.74 7.35 -11.33
C LYS A 11 -1.91 8.64 -11.13
N ARG A 12 -1.98 9.24 -9.94
CA ARG A 12 -1.15 10.38 -9.53
C ARG A 12 0.35 10.07 -9.54
N LYS A 13 0.73 8.82 -9.21
CA LYS A 13 2.11 8.33 -9.19
C LYS A 13 2.61 7.85 -10.55
N LYS A 14 1.74 7.39 -11.45
CA LYS A 14 2.11 6.91 -12.79
C LYS A 14 2.73 8.01 -13.66
N GLU A 15 2.46 9.27 -13.36
CA GLU A 15 3.08 10.44 -13.99
C GLU A 15 4.46 10.81 -13.41
N LYS A 16 4.84 10.26 -12.25
CA LYS A 16 6.16 10.47 -11.64
C LYS A 16 7.16 9.45 -12.21
N THR A 17 8.04 9.94 -13.04
CA THR A 17 9.32 9.49 -13.62
C THR A 17 9.98 8.18 -13.13
N ASP A 18 11.01 7.70 -13.87
CA ASP A 18 11.86 6.51 -13.60
C ASP A 18 12.39 6.39 -12.16
N GLY A 19 12.50 7.48 -11.41
CA GLY A 19 12.84 7.47 -9.98
C GLY A 19 11.79 6.78 -9.08
N ALA A 20 10.51 6.89 -9.41
CA ALA A 20 9.45 6.21 -8.67
C ALA A 20 9.51 4.69 -8.84
N LYS A 21 9.86 4.21 -10.04
CA LYS A 21 10.05 2.78 -10.31
C LYS A 21 11.21 2.19 -9.49
N ALA A 22 12.31 2.93 -9.36
CA ALA A 22 13.46 2.48 -8.58
C ALA A 22 13.11 2.30 -7.09
N LYS A 23 12.30 3.20 -6.52
CA LYS A 23 11.83 3.09 -5.13
C LYS A 23 10.91 1.90 -4.93
N VAL A 24 9.96 1.69 -5.83
CA VAL A 24 9.09 0.50 -5.82
C VAL A 24 9.93 -0.78 -5.83
N PHE A 25 10.98 -0.83 -6.66
CA PHE A 25 11.87 -2.00 -6.72
C PHE A 25 12.65 -2.19 -5.42
N THR A 26 13.06 -1.12 -4.75
CA THR A 26 13.75 -1.19 -3.46
C THR A 26 12.82 -1.76 -2.39
N LYS A 27 11.60 -1.24 -2.30
CA LYS A 27 10.60 -1.65 -1.30
C LYS A 27 10.23 -3.13 -1.46
N ILE A 28 9.76 -3.54 -2.65
CA ILE A 28 9.40 -4.94 -2.91
C ILE A 28 10.62 -5.88 -2.76
N GLY A 29 11.82 -5.40 -3.06
CA GLY A 29 13.06 -6.16 -2.89
C GLY A 29 13.38 -6.49 -1.44
N ARG A 30 13.06 -5.59 -0.50
CA ARG A 30 13.19 -5.84 0.94
C ARG A 30 12.19 -6.89 1.40
N GLU A 31 10.93 -6.79 0.98
CA GLU A 31 9.89 -7.78 1.30
C GLU A 31 10.28 -9.17 0.80
N ILE A 32 10.75 -9.29 -0.46
CA ILE A 32 11.25 -10.55 -1.03
C ILE A 32 12.43 -11.09 -0.19
N SER A 33 13.37 -10.24 0.21
CA SER A 33 14.53 -10.66 1.02
C SER A 33 14.10 -11.23 2.37
N VAL A 34 13.11 -10.60 3.02
CA VAL A 34 12.55 -11.09 4.29
C VAL A 34 11.81 -12.40 4.07
N ALA A 35 10.98 -12.51 3.03
CA ALA A 35 10.24 -13.73 2.72
C ALA A 35 11.18 -14.93 2.44
N VAL A 36 12.28 -14.71 1.71
CA VAL A 36 13.31 -15.74 1.46
C VAL A 36 13.96 -16.22 2.76
N ARG A 37 14.26 -15.31 3.67
CA ARG A 37 14.91 -15.67 4.95
C ARG A 37 13.98 -16.44 5.87
N THR A 38 12.71 -16.10 5.91
CA THR A 38 11.76 -16.73 6.81
C THR A 38 11.23 -18.07 6.30
N GLY A 39 11.02 -18.17 4.97
CA GLY A 39 10.37 -19.34 4.36
C GLY A 39 11.21 -20.08 3.31
N GLY A 40 12.45 -19.63 3.07
CA GLY A 40 13.35 -20.20 2.05
C GLY A 40 13.14 -19.63 0.64
N PRO A 41 14.08 -19.92 -0.29
CA PRO A 41 14.13 -19.30 -1.62
C PRO A 41 13.18 -19.95 -2.65
N ASN A 42 12.52 -21.05 -2.31
CA ASN A 42 11.67 -21.78 -3.24
C ASN A 42 10.20 -21.30 -3.12
N PRO A 43 9.63 -20.62 -4.13
CA PRO A 43 8.25 -20.13 -4.08
C PRO A 43 7.21 -21.27 -4.03
N ALA A 44 7.54 -22.49 -4.46
CA ALA A 44 6.62 -23.63 -4.36
C ALA A 44 6.35 -24.07 -2.89
N SER A 45 7.28 -23.77 -1.98
CA SER A 45 7.17 -24.06 -0.55
C SER A 45 7.04 -22.81 0.33
N ASN A 46 7.08 -21.62 -0.27
CA ASN A 46 7.00 -20.33 0.40
C ASN A 46 5.92 -19.47 -0.30
N SER A 47 4.68 -19.59 0.18
CA SER A 47 3.52 -18.89 -0.41
C SER A 47 3.71 -17.38 -0.41
N LYS A 48 4.23 -16.80 0.70
CA LYS A 48 4.51 -15.37 0.79
C LYS A 48 5.50 -14.91 -0.27
N LEU A 49 6.53 -15.70 -0.55
CA LEU A 49 7.47 -15.39 -1.63
C LEU A 49 6.80 -15.50 -3.01
N ALA A 50 5.92 -16.49 -3.23
CA ALA A 50 5.19 -16.63 -4.48
C ALA A 50 4.29 -15.41 -4.75
N ASP A 51 3.55 -14.94 -3.74
CA ASP A 51 2.68 -13.76 -3.82
C ASP A 51 3.50 -12.48 -4.11
N LEU A 52 4.63 -12.30 -3.42
CA LEU A 52 5.53 -11.17 -3.66
C LEU A 52 6.16 -11.19 -5.05
N ILE A 53 6.49 -12.36 -5.59
CA ILE A 53 6.97 -12.49 -6.97
C ILE A 53 5.86 -12.11 -7.96
N ALA A 54 4.62 -12.53 -7.73
CA ALA A 54 3.48 -12.15 -8.56
C ALA A 54 3.25 -10.64 -8.50
N LYS A 55 3.22 -10.04 -7.30
CA LYS A 55 3.12 -8.60 -7.08
C LYS A 55 4.24 -7.83 -7.80
N ALA A 56 5.50 -8.28 -7.67
CA ALA A 56 6.65 -7.66 -8.34
C ALA A 56 6.51 -7.68 -9.87
N LYS A 57 6.01 -8.78 -10.45
CA LYS A 57 5.76 -8.89 -11.90
C LYS A 57 4.67 -7.93 -12.36
N ARG A 58 3.56 -7.80 -11.63
CA ARG A 58 2.51 -6.80 -11.91
C ARG A 58 3.06 -5.37 -11.89
N MET A 59 4.00 -5.09 -10.97
CA MET A 59 4.72 -3.81 -10.89
C MET A 59 5.81 -3.65 -11.94
N SER A 60 5.90 -4.54 -12.93
CA SER A 60 6.90 -4.51 -14.01
C SER A 60 8.35 -4.62 -13.53
N VAL A 61 8.60 -5.28 -12.39
CA VAL A 61 9.96 -5.59 -11.93
C VAL A 61 10.56 -6.68 -12.83
N PRO A 62 11.73 -6.45 -13.46
CA PRO A 62 12.36 -7.46 -14.33
C PRO A 62 12.67 -8.75 -13.57
N ASN A 63 12.41 -9.91 -14.21
CA ASN A 63 12.67 -11.22 -13.61
C ASN A 63 14.10 -11.38 -13.10
N ASP A 64 15.09 -10.88 -13.85
CA ASP A 64 16.50 -10.94 -13.45
C ASP A 64 16.78 -10.20 -12.14
N ASN A 65 16.07 -9.10 -11.88
CA ASN A 65 16.16 -8.38 -10.62
C ASN A 65 15.56 -9.19 -9.48
N ILE A 66 14.38 -9.80 -9.69
CA ILE A 66 13.73 -10.67 -8.69
C ILE A 66 14.67 -11.83 -8.33
N GLN A 67 15.21 -12.53 -9.32
CA GLN A 67 16.12 -13.66 -9.11
C GLN A 67 17.42 -13.24 -8.40
N ARG A 68 17.95 -12.07 -8.74
CA ARG A 68 19.13 -11.52 -8.08
C ARG A 68 18.89 -11.23 -6.60
N ILE A 69 17.70 -10.69 -6.24
CA ILE A 69 17.33 -10.42 -4.86
C ILE A 69 17.20 -11.73 -4.08
N ILE A 70 16.50 -12.73 -4.64
CA ILE A 70 16.35 -14.05 -4.03
C ILE A 70 17.72 -14.69 -3.76
N LYS A 71 18.59 -14.73 -4.78
CA LYS A 71 19.93 -15.29 -4.67
C LYS A 71 20.81 -14.55 -3.65
N LYS A 72 20.70 -13.21 -3.59
CA LYS A 72 21.41 -12.39 -2.61
C LYS A 72 20.95 -12.71 -1.17
N ALA A 73 19.64 -12.83 -0.97
CA ALA A 73 19.06 -13.15 0.33
C ALA A 73 19.41 -14.59 0.79
N GLU A 74 19.48 -15.56 -0.13
CA GLU A 74 19.93 -16.94 0.11
C GLU A 74 21.43 -16.98 0.44
N GLY A 75 22.24 -16.18 -0.25
CA GLY A 75 23.72 -16.16 -0.16
C GLY A 75 24.27 -15.53 1.12
N GLY A 76 23.44 -15.21 2.13
CA GLY A 76 23.90 -14.75 3.43
C GLY A 76 24.10 -13.23 3.53
N ASP A 77 23.36 -12.44 2.79
CA ASP A 77 23.22 -11.00 3.09
C ASP A 77 22.81 -10.85 4.56
N LYS A 78 23.67 -10.24 5.38
CA LYS A 78 23.50 -10.13 6.83
C LYS A 78 22.56 -8.98 7.24
N THR A 79 21.98 -8.24 6.28
CA THR A 79 21.08 -7.13 6.58
C THR A 79 19.80 -7.68 7.21
N GLU A 80 19.60 -7.49 8.50
CA GLU A 80 18.37 -7.86 9.18
C GLU A 80 17.38 -6.70 9.07
N TYR A 81 16.19 -7.00 8.56
CA TYR A 81 15.10 -6.03 8.50
C TYR A 81 14.10 -6.30 9.62
N GLU A 82 13.73 -5.23 10.32
CA GLU A 82 12.68 -5.22 11.33
C GLU A 82 11.43 -4.55 10.75
N ALA A 83 10.28 -5.21 10.84
CA ALA A 83 8.99 -4.61 10.51
C ALA A 83 8.47 -3.82 11.71
N ILE A 84 8.21 -2.54 11.53
CA ILE A 84 7.74 -1.65 12.59
C ILE A 84 6.61 -0.79 12.03
N THR A 85 5.51 -0.70 12.78
CA THR A 85 4.42 0.23 12.50
C THR A 85 4.56 1.47 13.38
N TYR A 86 4.59 2.63 12.74
CA TYR A 86 4.55 3.93 13.39
C TYR A 86 3.19 4.57 13.23
N GLU A 87 2.77 5.31 14.22
CA GLU A 87 1.45 5.92 14.29
C GLU A 87 1.54 7.39 14.66
N GLY A 88 0.67 8.20 14.11
CA GLY A 88 0.67 9.64 14.40
C GLY A 88 -0.53 10.36 13.81
N TYR A 89 -0.53 11.66 13.98
CA TYR A 89 -1.52 12.55 13.42
C TYR A 89 -0.86 13.54 12.47
N GLY A 90 -1.37 13.67 11.28
CA GLY A 90 -1.04 14.70 10.32
C GLY A 90 -1.79 16.02 10.60
N PRO A 91 -1.63 17.02 9.71
CA PRO A 91 -2.37 18.28 9.77
C PRO A 91 -3.87 18.07 9.95
N GLY A 92 -4.52 18.92 10.74
CA GLY A 92 -5.96 18.86 10.97
C GLY A 92 -6.46 17.63 11.72
N GLY A 93 -5.55 16.83 12.30
CA GLY A 93 -5.91 15.63 13.06
C GLY A 93 -6.17 14.39 12.18
N VAL A 94 -5.72 14.38 10.93
CA VAL A 94 -5.75 13.19 10.08
C VAL A 94 -4.92 12.09 10.72
N ALA A 95 -5.52 10.94 11.01
CA ALA A 95 -4.78 9.79 11.52
C ALA A 95 -3.88 9.21 10.41
N VAL A 96 -2.64 8.88 10.76
CA VAL A 96 -1.65 8.32 9.83
C VAL A 96 -0.97 7.12 10.46
N MET A 97 -0.97 6.01 9.74
CA MET A 97 -0.25 4.79 10.09
C MET A 97 0.82 4.53 9.02
N VAL A 98 2.05 4.25 9.44
CA VAL A 98 3.20 4.05 8.57
C VAL A 98 3.83 2.70 8.85
N GLU A 99 3.71 1.79 7.88
CA GLU A 99 4.37 0.49 7.95
C GLU A 99 5.78 0.61 7.37
N THR A 100 6.75 0.13 8.12
CA THR A 100 8.15 0.22 7.72
C THR A 100 8.84 -1.14 7.75
N LEU A 101 9.86 -1.28 6.92
CA LEU A 101 10.77 -2.42 6.91
C LEU A 101 12.19 -1.86 6.89
N THR A 102 12.84 -1.81 8.04
CA THR A 102 14.09 -1.08 8.24
C THR A 102 15.21 -1.96 8.82
N ASP A 103 16.43 -1.67 8.42
CA ASP A 103 17.65 -2.20 9.02
C ASP A 103 18.20 -1.30 10.17
N ASN A 104 17.55 -0.14 10.39
CA ASN A 104 17.96 0.81 11.44
C ASN A 104 16.75 1.57 12.02
N ARG A 105 16.16 1.00 13.05
CA ARG A 105 15.00 1.54 13.77
C ARG A 105 15.18 3.00 14.23
N ASN A 106 16.38 3.33 14.71
CA ASN A 106 16.61 4.68 15.26
C ASN A 106 16.65 5.74 14.16
N ARG A 107 17.26 5.42 13.01
CA ARG A 107 17.25 6.28 11.82
C ARG A 107 15.81 6.52 11.37
N THR A 108 15.07 5.44 11.12
CA THR A 108 13.68 5.52 10.63
C THR A 108 12.79 6.33 11.58
N ALA A 109 12.86 6.06 12.88
CA ALA A 109 12.08 6.81 13.88
C ALA A 109 12.42 8.32 13.90
N ALA A 110 13.70 8.68 13.71
CA ALA A 110 14.12 10.07 13.64
C ALA A 110 13.63 10.77 12.37
N ASP A 111 13.74 10.08 11.22
CA ASP A 111 13.28 10.60 9.93
C ASP A 111 11.75 10.80 9.94
N LEU A 112 10.98 9.81 10.38
CA LEU A 112 9.53 9.93 10.47
C LEU A 112 9.10 11.04 11.41
N ARG A 113 9.71 11.15 12.60
CA ARG A 113 9.41 12.25 13.52
C ARG A 113 9.67 13.61 12.87
N HIS A 114 10.80 13.75 12.17
CA HIS A 114 11.11 14.96 11.42
C HIS A 114 10.07 15.29 10.35
N TYR A 115 9.58 14.28 9.60
CA TYR A 115 8.57 14.50 8.56
C TYR A 115 7.24 14.96 9.15
N PHE A 116 6.77 14.32 10.22
CA PHE A 116 5.57 14.75 10.93
C PHE A 116 5.70 16.17 11.48
N ASP A 117 6.75 16.45 12.26
CA ASP A 117 6.96 17.75 12.91
C ASP A 117 7.07 18.89 11.87
N LYS A 118 7.82 18.67 10.80
CA LYS A 118 8.02 19.66 9.72
C LYS A 118 6.74 20.00 8.97
N ASN A 119 5.81 19.06 8.87
CA ASN A 119 4.59 19.21 8.10
C ASN A 119 3.33 19.39 8.99
N GLY A 120 3.50 19.89 10.21
CA GLY A 120 2.37 20.27 11.07
C GLY A 120 1.61 19.10 11.69
N GLY A 121 2.24 17.91 11.72
CA GLY A 121 1.75 16.71 12.36
C GLY A 121 2.52 16.39 13.65
N ASN A 122 2.29 15.22 14.18
CA ASN A 122 2.96 14.68 15.37
C ASN A 122 3.03 13.16 15.31
N LEU A 123 4.25 12.61 15.41
CA LEU A 123 4.44 11.18 15.58
C LEU A 123 4.08 10.78 17.01
N GLY A 124 3.09 9.90 17.16
CA GLY A 124 2.56 9.47 18.45
C GLY A 124 3.19 8.21 19.00
N ALA A 125 2.61 7.70 20.07
CA ALA A 125 2.95 6.41 20.62
C ALA A 125 2.22 5.28 19.84
N MET A 126 2.76 4.08 19.85
CA MET A 126 2.11 2.89 19.29
C MET A 126 0.70 2.72 19.89
N GLY A 127 -0.29 2.45 19.06
CA GLY A 127 -1.70 2.30 19.44
C GLY A 127 -2.48 3.63 19.49
N CYS A 128 -1.87 4.78 19.14
CA CYS A 128 -2.59 6.05 19.22
C CYS A 128 -3.61 6.26 18.08
N VAL A 129 -3.46 5.59 16.94
CA VAL A 129 -4.41 5.64 15.81
C VAL A 129 -4.81 4.26 15.29
N GLY A 130 -4.12 3.19 15.65
CA GLY A 130 -4.34 1.84 15.12
C GLY A 130 -5.80 1.36 15.29
N PHE A 131 -6.48 1.77 16.37
CA PHE A 131 -7.88 1.45 16.62
C PHE A 131 -8.87 2.15 15.66
N LEU A 132 -8.41 3.13 14.90
CA LEU A 132 -9.22 3.82 13.88
C LEU A 132 -9.19 3.12 12.52
N PHE A 133 -8.39 2.07 12.37
CA PHE A 133 -8.22 1.33 11.13
C PHE A 133 -8.67 -0.12 11.29
N SER A 134 -9.15 -0.69 10.20
CA SER A 134 -9.45 -2.12 10.08
C SER A 134 -8.68 -2.70 8.90
N GLN A 135 -8.08 -3.87 9.07
CA GLN A 135 -7.43 -4.55 7.95
C GLN A 135 -8.49 -5.11 7.01
N LYS A 136 -8.34 -4.81 5.72
CA LYS A 136 -9.22 -5.26 4.63
C LYS A 136 -8.37 -5.71 3.44
N GLY A 137 -8.92 -6.62 2.63
CA GLY A 137 -8.45 -6.82 1.27
C GLY A 137 -9.01 -5.70 0.40
N VAL A 138 -8.15 -4.97 -0.30
CA VAL A 138 -8.54 -3.93 -1.26
C VAL A 138 -8.01 -4.33 -2.63
N ILE A 139 -8.90 -4.39 -3.61
CA ILE A 139 -8.61 -4.88 -4.96
C ILE A 139 -9.16 -3.84 -5.94
N ASP A 140 -8.30 -3.25 -6.74
CA ASP A 140 -8.70 -2.37 -7.83
C ASP A 140 -8.74 -3.16 -9.13
N ILE A 141 -9.87 -3.08 -9.84
CA ILE A 141 -10.06 -3.70 -11.15
C ILE A 141 -10.31 -2.64 -12.22
N SER A 142 -9.89 -2.93 -13.46
CA SER A 142 -10.25 -2.11 -14.61
C SER A 142 -11.71 -2.33 -14.99
N LEU A 143 -12.43 -1.24 -15.27
CA LEU A 143 -13.76 -1.26 -15.88
C LEU A 143 -13.70 -0.95 -17.38
N GLU A 144 -12.52 -0.91 -18.00
CA GLU A 144 -12.39 -0.74 -19.45
C GLU A 144 -13.10 -1.89 -20.17
N ASP A 145 -14.07 -1.57 -21.03
CA ASP A 145 -14.92 -2.52 -21.75
C ASP A 145 -15.74 -3.49 -20.85
N LYS A 146 -16.00 -3.11 -19.59
CA LYS A 146 -16.76 -3.89 -18.60
C LYS A 146 -17.98 -3.14 -18.12
N ASP A 147 -19.04 -3.88 -17.79
CA ASP A 147 -20.22 -3.35 -17.12
C ASP A 147 -19.98 -3.30 -15.60
N ALA A 148 -20.18 -2.13 -14.98
CA ALA A 148 -19.95 -1.95 -13.56
C ALA A 148 -20.94 -2.72 -12.67
N ASP A 149 -22.20 -2.86 -13.11
CA ASP A 149 -23.23 -3.60 -12.36
C ASP A 149 -22.93 -5.10 -12.40
N GLU A 150 -22.45 -5.62 -13.55
CA GLU A 150 -22.01 -7.01 -13.68
C GLU A 150 -20.77 -7.27 -12.81
N ALA A 151 -19.78 -6.36 -12.86
CA ALA A 151 -18.58 -6.46 -12.04
C ALA A 151 -18.90 -6.44 -10.53
N MET A 152 -19.85 -5.61 -10.11
CA MET A 152 -20.32 -5.56 -8.72
C MET A 152 -20.95 -6.88 -8.29
N MET A 153 -21.85 -7.45 -9.12
CA MET A 153 -22.47 -8.74 -8.83
C MET A 153 -21.43 -9.85 -8.72
N ASP A 154 -20.48 -9.87 -9.64
CA ASP A 154 -19.39 -10.84 -9.67
C ASP A 154 -18.49 -10.75 -8.42
N ALA A 155 -18.17 -9.54 -7.98
CA ALA A 155 -17.39 -9.31 -6.77
C ALA A 155 -18.13 -9.76 -5.50
N LEU A 156 -19.42 -9.41 -5.37
CA LEU A 156 -20.24 -9.81 -4.22
C LEU A 156 -20.44 -11.32 -4.17
N ASP A 157 -20.68 -11.97 -5.32
CA ASP A 157 -20.77 -13.42 -5.40
C ASP A 157 -19.45 -14.12 -5.04
N ALA A 158 -18.32 -13.48 -5.30
CA ALA A 158 -17.00 -13.96 -4.90
C ALA A 158 -16.68 -13.78 -3.41
N GLY A 159 -17.49 -13.01 -2.67
CA GLY A 159 -17.35 -12.77 -1.24
C GLY A 159 -16.79 -11.39 -0.87
N ALA A 160 -16.90 -10.41 -1.76
CA ALA A 160 -16.61 -9.03 -1.44
C ALA A 160 -17.63 -8.48 -0.40
N GLU A 161 -17.17 -7.55 0.43
CA GLU A 161 -18.01 -6.83 1.40
C GLU A 161 -18.58 -5.54 0.80
N ASP A 162 -17.79 -4.87 -0.05
CA ASP A 162 -18.16 -3.61 -0.68
C ASP A 162 -17.56 -3.48 -2.07
N PHE A 163 -18.20 -2.64 -2.90
CA PHE A 163 -17.79 -2.36 -4.26
C PHE A 163 -18.06 -0.89 -4.59
N ASP A 164 -17.02 -0.14 -4.90
CA ASP A 164 -17.12 1.29 -5.27
C ASP A 164 -16.67 1.47 -6.72
N ALA A 165 -17.64 1.81 -7.59
CA ALA A 165 -17.39 2.00 -9.02
C ALA A 165 -16.99 3.45 -9.33
N GLY A 166 -15.80 3.63 -9.91
CA GLY A 166 -15.39 4.85 -10.60
C GLY A 166 -15.69 4.79 -12.10
N GLU A 167 -15.20 5.77 -12.84
CA GLU A 167 -15.39 5.84 -14.31
C GLU A 167 -14.53 4.81 -15.08
N GLU A 168 -13.29 4.58 -14.65
CA GLU A 168 -12.31 3.72 -15.35
C GLU A 168 -11.95 2.46 -14.56
N ALA A 169 -12.20 2.48 -13.25
CA ALA A 169 -11.83 1.39 -12.33
C ALA A 169 -12.85 1.27 -11.20
N ALA A 170 -12.90 0.10 -10.58
CA ALA A 170 -13.66 -0.13 -9.36
C ALA A 170 -12.75 -0.65 -8.25
N GLU A 171 -13.04 -0.22 -7.02
CA GLU A 171 -12.41 -0.72 -5.80
C GLU A 171 -13.33 -1.75 -5.15
N ILE A 172 -12.78 -2.92 -4.88
CA ILE A 172 -13.45 -4.02 -4.18
C ILE A 172 -12.84 -4.14 -2.79
N THR A 173 -13.68 -4.10 -1.76
CA THR A 173 -13.27 -4.32 -0.37
C THR A 173 -13.74 -5.68 0.09
N THR A 174 -12.89 -6.42 0.80
CA THR A 174 -13.21 -7.75 1.30
C THR A 174 -12.59 -7.99 2.69
N ASP A 175 -13.15 -8.94 3.42
CA ASP A 175 -12.49 -9.48 4.61
C ASP A 175 -11.10 -10.04 4.23
N PRO A 176 -10.06 -9.85 5.08
CA PRO A 176 -8.72 -10.36 4.82
C PRO A 176 -8.67 -11.88 4.52
N ASP A 177 -9.54 -12.65 5.15
CA ASP A 177 -9.59 -14.11 4.95
C ASP A 177 -10.15 -14.50 3.56
N ASN A 178 -11.00 -13.66 2.97
CA ASN A 178 -11.59 -13.87 1.66
C ASN A 178 -10.77 -13.25 0.50
N TYR A 179 -9.83 -12.39 0.82
CA TYR A 179 -9.05 -11.61 -0.15
C TYR A 179 -8.51 -12.42 -1.33
N SER A 180 -7.76 -13.48 -1.06
CA SER A 180 -7.15 -14.30 -2.13
C SER A 180 -8.19 -15.01 -3.00
N ALA A 181 -9.33 -15.39 -2.42
CA ALA A 181 -10.41 -16.03 -3.15
C ALA A 181 -11.11 -15.05 -4.11
N VAL A 182 -11.35 -13.81 -3.65
CA VAL A 182 -11.95 -12.75 -4.46
C VAL A 182 -11.02 -12.34 -5.60
N VAL A 183 -9.73 -12.12 -5.34
CA VAL A 183 -8.73 -11.82 -6.40
C VAL A 183 -8.79 -12.89 -7.49
N LYS A 184 -8.69 -14.16 -7.11
CA LYS A 184 -8.71 -15.27 -8.05
C LYS A 184 -10.01 -15.36 -8.84
N ALA A 185 -11.16 -15.16 -8.19
CA ALA A 185 -12.46 -15.21 -8.85
C ALA A 185 -12.61 -14.09 -9.89
N MET A 186 -12.14 -12.87 -9.59
CA MET A 186 -12.17 -11.76 -10.53
C MET A 186 -11.22 -11.99 -11.72
N GLU A 187 -10.01 -12.54 -11.49
CA GLU A 187 -9.10 -12.93 -12.57
C GLU A 187 -9.72 -14.02 -13.48
N GLU A 188 -10.35 -15.05 -12.91
CA GLU A 188 -11.00 -16.14 -13.66
C GLU A 188 -12.19 -15.64 -14.51
N LYS A 189 -12.88 -14.57 -14.09
CA LYS A 189 -13.93 -13.89 -14.84
C LYS A 189 -13.39 -12.87 -15.86
N GLY A 190 -12.07 -12.72 -15.96
CA GLY A 190 -11.39 -11.90 -16.96
C GLY A 190 -11.37 -10.41 -16.65
N TYR A 191 -11.44 -10.05 -15.37
CA TYR A 191 -11.16 -8.67 -14.94
C TYR A 191 -9.65 -8.47 -14.82
N GLU A 192 -9.16 -7.32 -15.31
CA GLU A 192 -7.79 -6.92 -15.11
C GLU A 192 -7.61 -6.36 -13.70
N ILE A 193 -6.76 -6.99 -12.89
CA ILE A 193 -6.40 -6.50 -11.57
C ILE A 193 -5.35 -5.38 -11.72
N LEU A 194 -5.71 -4.17 -11.39
CA LEU A 194 -4.84 -2.99 -11.44
C LEU A 194 -3.93 -2.92 -10.23
N SER A 195 -4.49 -3.19 -9.05
CA SER A 195 -3.76 -3.35 -7.80
C SER A 195 -4.52 -4.26 -6.84
N ASP A 196 -3.79 -4.89 -5.93
CA ASP A 196 -4.36 -5.70 -4.86
C ASP A 196 -3.43 -5.69 -3.65
N ASP A 197 -3.99 -5.50 -2.45
CA ASP A 197 -3.20 -5.51 -1.21
C ASP A 197 -4.10 -5.76 0.02
N LEU A 198 -3.47 -6.18 1.13
CA LEU A 198 -4.08 -6.09 2.45
C LEU A 198 -3.80 -4.69 3.01
N ALA A 199 -4.83 -3.87 3.12
CA ALA A 199 -4.76 -2.46 3.47
C ALA A 199 -5.35 -2.19 4.86
N MET A 200 -4.83 -1.18 5.54
CA MET A 200 -5.44 -0.63 6.75
C MET A 200 -6.42 0.48 6.37
N VAL A 201 -7.71 0.13 6.31
CA VAL A 201 -8.78 1.04 5.90
C VAL A 201 -9.32 1.80 7.12
N PRO A 202 -9.40 3.15 7.07
CA PRO A 202 -9.91 3.93 8.19
C PRO A 202 -11.42 3.70 8.36
N MET A 203 -11.86 3.47 9.59
CA MET A 203 -13.28 3.33 9.94
C MET A 203 -13.99 4.69 10.04
N THR A 204 -13.22 5.76 10.19
CA THR A 204 -13.70 7.15 10.19
C THR A 204 -12.72 8.02 9.43
N THR A 205 -13.24 8.99 8.69
CA THR A 205 -12.44 9.89 7.86
C THR A 205 -12.39 11.30 8.44
N THR A 206 -11.39 12.06 8.05
CA THR A 206 -11.19 13.47 8.42
C THR A 206 -11.10 14.30 7.14
N ARG A 207 -12.02 15.25 6.96
CA ARG A 207 -11.99 16.17 5.82
C ARG A 207 -11.20 17.42 6.17
N LEU A 208 -10.23 17.78 5.34
CA LEU A 208 -9.49 19.03 5.44
C LEU A 208 -10.11 20.08 4.51
N THR A 209 -10.38 21.27 5.04
CA THR A 209 -10.92 22.42 4.28
C THR A 209 -9.96 23.58 4.19
N ASP A 210 -8.92 23.59 5.02
CA ASP A 210 -7.87 24.62 5.01
C ASP A 210 -6.81 24.27 3.95
N PRO A 211 -6.60 25.13 2.95
CA PRO A 211 -5.61 24.89 1.87
C PRO A 211 -4.16 24.73 2.41
N ASP A 212 -3.81 25.39 3.52
CA ASP A 212 -2.48 25.24 4.09
C ASP A 212 -2.31 23.88 4.75
N GLN A 213 -3.37 23.36 5.40
CA GLN A 213 -3.37 21.99 5.94
C GLN A 213 -3.31 20.94 4.84
N LEU A 214 -4.07 21.10 3.74
CA LEU A 214 -4.00 20.22 2.57
C LEU A 214 -2.59 20.19 1.98
N LYS A 215 -1.97 21.35 1.82
CA LYS A 215 -0.59 21.46 1.32
C LYS A 215 0.43 20.78 2.23
N LEU A 216 0.29 20.95 3.54
CA LEU A 216 1.17 20.29 4.52
C LEU A 216 0.94 18.77 4.54
N MET A 217 -0.31 18.32 4.42
CA MET A 217 -0.65 16.91 4.36
C MET A 217 -0.06 16.24 3.11
N GLY A 218 -0.19 16.86 1.93
CA GLY A 218 0.44 16.37 0.71
C GLY A 218 1.97 16.21 0.85
N LYS A 219 2.65 17.22 1.43
CA LYS A 219 4.09 17.16 1.70
C LYS A 219 4.48 16.08 2.72
N LEU A 220 3.63 15.84 3.72
CA LEU A 220 3.85 14.76 4.68
C LEU A 220 3.79 13.40 3.98
N LEU A 221 2.73 13.16 3.20
CA LEU A 221 2.56 11.92 2.45
C LEU A 221 3.72 11.68 1.47
N ASP A 222 4.10 12.70 0.69
CA ASP A 222 5.23 12.61 -0.23
C ASP A 222 6.54 12.27 0.52
N ALA A 223 6.82 12.92 1.64
CA ALA A 223 8.04 12.66 2.42
C ALA A 223 8.07 11.25 3.02
N LEU A 224 6.91 10.74 3.49
CA LEU A 224 6.78 9.39 4.01
C LEU A 224 6.98 8.35 2.90
N GLU A 225 6.32 8.53 1.76
CA GLU A 225 6.41 7.61 0.63
C GLU A 225 7.79 7.60 -0.02
N ASP A 226 8.49 8.73 0.03
CA ASP A 226 9.85 8.88 -0.51
C ASP A 226 10.91 8.17 0.33
N ASN A 227 10.60 7.80 1.57
CA ASN A 227 11.54 7.10 2.43
C ASN A 227 11.60 5.61 2.07
N ASP A 228 12.80 5.09 1.81
CA ASP A 228 13.04 3.70 1.42
C ASP A 228 12.64 2.67 2.49
N ASP A 229 12.61 3.07 3.76
CA ASP A 229 12.22 2.18 4.87
C ASP A 229 10.70 2.06 4.99
N VAL A 230 9.93 3.00 4.44
CA VAL A 230 8.46 2.99 4.47
C VAL A 230 7.94 2.07 3.37
N GLN A 231 7.12 1.10 3.74
CA GLN A 231 6.46 0.19 2.82
C GLN A 231 5.08 0.74 2.42
N ASN A 232 4.24 1.02 3.41
CA ASN A 232 2.89 1.52 3.22
C ASN A 232 2.62 2.73 4.12
N VAL A 233 1.77 3.64 3.63
CA VAL A 233 1.21 4.76 4.39
C VAL A 233 -0.30 4.67 4.29
N TRP A 234 -0.96 4.60 5.44
CA TRP A 234 -2.41 4.58 5.56
C TRP A 234 -2.86 5.83 6.30
N HIS A 235 -3.95 6.43 5.88
CA HIS A 235 -4.43 7.67 6.50
C HIS A 235 -5.94 7.82 6.45
N SER A 236 -6.48 8.64 7.33
CA SER A 236 -7.92 8.90 7.42
C SER A 236 -8.37 10.16 6.65
N LEU A 237 -7.54 10.71 5.75
CA LEU A 237 -7.94 11.86 4.93
C LEU A 237 -9.08 11.45 3.99
N GLU A 238 -10.21 12.20 4.03
CA GLU A 238 -11.38 11.94 3.18
C GLU A 238 -11.20 12.47 1.75
N ASN A 239 -10.69 13.69 1.64
CA ASN A 239 -10.60 14.43 0.37
C ASN A 239 -9.16 14.47 -0.15
N GLU A 240 -8.62 13.31 -0.45
CA GLU A 240 -7.26 13.17 -0.99
C GLU A 240 -7.11 13.80 -2.39
N GLU A 241 -8.20 13.84 -3.16
CA GLU A 241 -8.27 14.49 -4.46
C GLU A 241 -8.02 16.01 -4.42
N ASP A 242 -8.24 16.64 -3.28
CA ASP A 242 -7.99 18.07 -3.07
C ASP A 242 -6.52 18.40 -2.72
N LEU A 243 -5.65 17.37 -2.56
CA LEU A 243 -4.24 17.59 -2.29
C LEU A 243 -3.56 18.28 -3.50
N PRO A 244 -2.78 19.34 -3.28
CA PRO A 244 -2.06 20.01 -4.37
C PRO A 244 -1.00 19.08 -4.99
N GLU A 245 -0.80 19.25 -6.30
CA GLU A 245 0.25 18.56 -7.07
C GLU A 245 1.67 18.96 -6.64
#